data_ce4cd558c711700866e87ecdb77b95ff
#
_entry.id   ce4cd558c711700866e87ecdb77b95ff
#
_cell.length_a   1.000
_cell.length_b   1.000
_cell.length_c   1.000
_cell.angle_alpha   90.00
_cell.angle_beta   90.00
_cell.angle_gamma   90.00
#
_symmetry.space_group_name_H-M   'P 1'
#
loop_
_entity.id
_entity.type
_entity.pdbx_description
1 polymer ?
#
loop_
_entity_poly.entity_id
_entity_poly.type
_entity_poly.pdbx_seq_one_letter_code
_entity_poly.pdbx_strand_id
1 'polypeptide(L)'
;MDITELTVHELQEKLKNKELTITEITKAYTDRINEKEKDVQAFVTILTKEANEQAKQIEEKIDKGEIKGEFAGIPIGIKDNMCTKGIKTTCSSRMLENFVSPYDATVVEKLNSENLIDLGKSIIKSGDNSFEKIEIDPEEFKILFFTSGTTSNAKGVMLNNRNLAENINAVTAYVKLYPIDMLFSVLPLHHCYESTIGFLLPMATGASVAVCEGLRYIVPNLQEAHPTAILTVPLLVESLYKKINEKIVKSKKDKMVNTMISVTNALKGAGIDIKKKVFKEIYDNLGGRLRIIVSAAAPIDKRVGNWLEDIGITFLQGYGLTETAPIAALTPEYKPCVGSAGKAIVQADIKIKDPNENGEGEILIKSPTLMLGYYEDEEETKKVIDEDGYFNAGDIGYIDDDGYIFITGRSKNVIVTQNGKNIYPEEIEMLLDKVDEIKESMVYGKKPEANSRREEKELIITARVIPDYDKIKELHGELSDKEIYDVIWKNIKEVNKKLTSYKAVKALEIKEGEFEKTSTMKIKRYKELNK
;
A
#
# COMPACT_ATOMS: atom_id res chain seq x y z
N MET A 1 -17.47 -29.29 10.95
CA MET A 1 -17.16 -28.55 9.73
C MET A 1 -18.14 -27.38 9.68
N ASP A 2 -17.65 -26.17 9.63
CA ASP A 2 -18.51 -24.98 9.54
C ASP A 2 -18.94 -24.78 8.09
N ILE A 3 -20.24 -24.88 7.82
CA ILE A 3 -20.80 -24.72 6.46
C ILE A 3 -20.52 -23.32 5.90
N THR A 4 -20.41 -22.31 6.77
CA THR A 4 -20.20 -20.92 6.37
C THR A 4 -18.75 -20.61 5.94
N GLU A 5 -17.84 -21.55 6.15
CA GLU A 5 -16.43 -21.45 5.71
C GLU A 5 -16.18 -22.16 4.37
N LEU A 6 -17.16 -22.87 3.85
CA LEU A 6 -17.05 -23.58 2.58
C LEU A 6 -17.10 -22.60 1.39
N THR A 7 -16.28 -22.86 0.41
CA THR A 7 -16.33 -22.16 -0.89
C THR A 7 -17.60 -22.52 -1.65
N VAL A 8 -17.98 -21.70 -2.62
CA VAL A 8 -19.14 -21.99 -3.48
C VAL A 8 -19.00 -23.35 -4.17
N HIS A 9 -17.79 -23.69 -4.65
CA HIS A 9 -17.55 -25.01 -5.29
C HIS A 9 -17.74 -26.18 -4.31
N GLU A 10 -17.26 -26.06 -3.08
CA GLU A 10 -17.45 -27.08 -2.07
C GLU A 10 -18.93 -27.24 -1.70
N LEU A 11 -19.69 -26.12 -1.63
CA LEU A 11 -21.13 -26.17 -1.43
C LEU A 11 -21.85 -26.87 -2.59
N GLN A 12 -21.46 -26.55 -3.84
CA GLN A 12 -22.00 -27.18 -5.02
C GLN A 12 -21.73 -28.69 -5.05
N GLU A 13 -20.49 -29.12 -4.75
CA GLU A 13 -20.15 -30.54 -4.68
C GLU A 13 -20.98 -31.26 -3.60
N LYS A 14 -21.14 -30.65 -2.43
CA LYS A 14 -21.93 -31.23 -1.34
C LYS A 14 -23.42 -31.31 -1.66
N LEU A 15 -23.98 -30.31 -2.35
CA LEU A 15 -25.36 -30.35 -2.86
C LEU A 15 -25.52 -31.45 -3.88
N LYS A 16 -24.61 -31.57 -4.87
CA LYS A 16 -24.59 -32.57 -5.90
C LYS A 16 -24.49 -33.99 -5.35
N ASN A 17 -23.66 -34.18 -4.31
CA ASN A 17 -23.49 -35.47 -3.65
C ASN A 17 -24.58 -35.76 -2.60
N LYS A 18 -25.54 -34.85 -2.41
CA LYS A 18 -26.58 -34.92 -1.35
C LYS A 18 -26.03 -35.04 0.08
N GLU A 19 -24.85 -34.50 0.31
CA GLU A 19 -24.22 -34.38 1.64
C GLU A 19 -24.80 -33.24 2.46
N LEU A 20 -25.30 -32.20 1.79
CA LEU A 20 -26.00 -31.04 2.38
C LEU A 20 -27.25 -30.76 1.55
N THR A 21 -28.25 -30.16 2.21
CA THR A 21 -29.45 -29.63 1.59
C THR A 21 -29.38 -28.10 1.46
N ILE A 22 -30.14 -27.53 0.54
CA ILE A 22 -30.24 -26.07 0.39
C ILE A 22 -30.75 -25.43 1.68
N THR A 23 -31.71 -26.07 2.31
CA THR A 23 -32.29 -25.59 3.59
C THR A 23 -31.24 -25.58 4.72
N GLU A 24 -30.36 -26.58 4.81
CA GLU A 24 -29.27 -26.62 5.80
C GLU A 24 -28.24 -25.53 5.55
N ILE A 25 -27.83 -25.34 4.30
CA ILE A 25 -26.89 -24.27 3.91
C ILE A 25 -27.48 -22.90 4.27
N THR A 26 -28.70 -22.61 3.78
CA THR A 26 -29.36 -21.32 4.05
C THR A 26 -29.53 -21.05 5.53
N LYS A 27 -29.88 -22.08 6.29
CA LYS A 27 -30.01 -21.98 7.75
C LYS A 27 -28.67 -21.64 8.42
N ALA A 28 -27.58 -22.29 8.01
CA ALA A 28 -26.25 -22.01 8.57
C ALA A 28 -25.85 -20.55 8.36
N TYR A 29 -26.02 -20.01 7.14
CA TYR A 29 -25.73 -18.61 6.84
C TYR A 29 -26.64 -17.64 7.57
N THR A 30 -27.96 -17.91 7.64
CA THR A 30 -28.89 -17.02 8.37
C THR A 30 -28.65 -17.05 9.87
N ASP A 31 -28.30 -18.20 10.46
CA ASP A 31 -27.92 -18.32 11.86
C ASP A 31 -26.64 -17.51 12.15
N ARG A 32 -25.63 -17.62 11.27
CA ARG A 32 -24.38 -16.85 11.37
C ARG A 32 -24.62 -15.35 11.29
N ILE A 33 -25.45 -14.89 10.33
CA ILE A 33 -25.84 -13.48 10.23
C ILE A 33 -26.50 -13.02 11.52
N ASN A 34 -27.51 -13.75 12.04
CA ASN A 34 -28.22 -13.39 13.27
C ASN A 34 -27.30 -13.34 14.50
N GLU A 35 -26.26 -14.18 14.54
CA GLU A 35 -25.26 -14.19 15.63
C GLU A 35 -24.34 -12.96 15.56
N LYS A 36 -23.82 -12.65 14.38
CA LYS A 36 -22.72 -11.67 14.21
C LYS A 36 -23.18 -10.26 13.84
N GLU A 37 -24.38 -10.10 13.29
CA GLU A 37 -24.83 -8.81 12.71
C GLU A 37 -24.91 -7.68 13.74
N LYS A 38 -25.14 -8.00 15.01
CA LYS A 38 -25.14 -7.00 16.10
C LYS A 38 -23.80 -6.31 16.26
N ASP A 39 -22.72 -7.05 15.99
CA ASP A 39 -21.34 -6.58 16.15
C ASP A 39 -20.79 -6.03 14.82
N VAL A 40 -21.15 -6.67 13.69
CA VAL A 40 -20.58 -6.38 12.37
C VAL A 40 -21.34 -5.28 11.63
N GLN A 41 -22.68 -5.24 11.74
CA GLN A 41 -23.57 -4.28 11.09
C GLN A 41 -23.35 -4.18 9.55
N ALA A 42 -23.19 -5.34 8.91
CA ALA A 42 -22.94 -5.44 7.47
C ALA A 42 -24.22 -5.38 6.62
N PHE A 43 -25.38 -5.67 7.20
CA PHE A 43 -26.66 -5.71 6.51
C PHE A 43 -27.57 -4.53 6.93
N VAL A 44 -28.08 -3.79 5.95
CA VAL A 44 -29.13 -2.77 6.16
C VAL A 44 -30.50 -3.44 6.31
N THR A 45 -30.71 -4.56 5.60
CA THR A 45 -31.92 -5.37 5.64
C THR A 45 -31.55 -6.84 5.65
N ILE A 46 -32.06 -7.60 6.61
CA ILE A 46 -31.85 -9.05 6.74
C ILE A 46 -33.14 -9.75 6.32
N LEU A 47 -33.05 -10.74 5.44
CA LEU A 47 -34.19 -11.46 4.86
C LEU A 47 -34.25 -12.91 5.36
N THR A 48 -33.95 -13.17 6.66
CA THR A 48 -33.86 -14.53 7.23
C THR A 48 -35.09 -15.38 6.95
N LYS A 49 -36.29 -14.80 7.11
CA LYS A 49 -37.55 -15.55 6.91
C LYS A 49 -37.77 -15.88 5.45
N GLU A 50 -37.65 -14.86 4.61
CA GLU A 50 -37.84 -14.94 3.17
C GLU A 50 -36.83 -15.90 2.54
N ALA A 51 -35.56 -15.84 2.95
CA ALA A 51 -34.50 -16.73 2.49
C ALA A 51 -34.77 -18.21 2.83
N ASN A 52 -35.21 -18.50 4.05
CA ASN A 52 -35.55 -19.86 4.44
C ASN A 52 -36.82 -20.40 3.74
N GLU A 53 -37.79 -19.55 3.43
CA GLU A 53 -38.96 -19.92 2.63
C GLU A 53 -38.56 -20.18 1.16
N GLN A 54 -37.72 -19.32 0.60
CA GLN A 54 -37.19 -19.47 -0.76
C GLN A 54 -36.34 -20.74 -0.90
N ALA A 55 -35.50 -21.07 0.09
CA ALA A 55 -34.72 -22.30 0.13
C ALA A 55 -35.57 -23.55 -0.04
N LYS A 56 -36.65 -23.66 0.74
CA LYS A 56 -37.59 -24.78 0.65
C LYS A 56 -38.24 -24.89 -0.73
N GLN A 57 -38.68 -23.76 -1.27
CA GLN A 57 -39.32 -23.75 -2.61
C GLN A 57 -38.35 -24.17 -3.73
N ILE A 58 -37.09 -23.72 -3.67
CA ILE A 58 -36.07 -24.11 -4.64
C ILE A 58 -35.73 -25.60 -4.50
N GLU A 59 -35.57 -26.08 -3.28
CA GLU A 59 -35.30 -27.51 -3.00
C GLU A 59 -36.42 -28.43 -3.57
N GLU A 60 -37.68 -28.06 -3.33
CA GLU A 60 -38.83 -28.80 -3.90
C GLU A 60 -38.85 -28.78 -5.43
N LYS A 61 -38.50 -27.68 -6.06
CA LYS A 61 -38.44 -27.54 -7.54
C LYS A 61 -37.30 -28.37 -8.14
N ILE A 62 -36.15 -28.42 -7.45
CA ILE A 62 -35.02 -29.30 -7.87
C ILE A 62 -35.41 -30.75 -7.76
N ASP A 63 -36.06 -31.15 -6.66
CA ASP A 63 -36.51 -32.54 -6.48
C ASP A 63 -37.55 -32.97 -7.55
N LYS A 64 -38.38 -32.04 -8.02
CA LYS A 64 -39.33 -32.25 -9.12
C LYS A 64 -38.67 -32.18 -10.49
N GLY A 65 -37.38 -31.84 -10.58
CA GLY A 65 -36.65 -31.68 -11.84
C GLY A 65 -37.03 -30.42 -12.66
N GLU A 66 -37.71 -29.47 -12.03
CA GLU A 66 -38.15 -28.20 -12.65
C GLU A 66 -36.99 -27.20 -12.79
N ILE A 67 -36.00 -27.30 -11.92
CA ILE A 67 -34.79 -26.45 -11.92
C ILE A 67 -33.54 -27.32 -12.07
N LYS A 68 -32.66 -26.90 -12.98
CA LYS A 68 -31.37 -27.55 -13.26
C LYS A 68 -30.31 -26.47 -13.36
N GLY A 69 -29.86 -25.91 -12.23
CA GLY A 69 -28.81 -24.92 -12.21
C GLY A 69 -27.68 -25.32 -11.25
N GLU A 70 -26.45 -25.18 -11.66
CA GLU A 70 -25.29 -25.48 -10.79
C GLU A 70 -25.24 -24.63 -9.53
N PHE A 71 -25.85 -23.45 -9.55
CA PHE A 71 -25.86 -22.52 -8.44
C PHE A 71 -27.23 -22.33 -7.77
N ALA A 72 -28.24 -23.10 -8.24
CA ALA A 72 -29.56 -23.00 -7.63
C ALA A 72 -29.50 -23.34 -6.14
N GLY A 73 -30.02 -22.47 -5.31
CA GLY A 73 -30.01 -22.62 -3.84
C GLY A 73 -28.75 -22.15 -3.14
N ILE A 74 -27.77 -21.59 -3.85
CA ILE A 74 -26.60 -20.97 -3.20
C ILE A 74 -27.02 -19.61 -2.60
N PRO A 75 -26.77 -19.37 -1.29
CA PRO A 75 -27.13 -18.12 -0.64
C PRO A 75 -26.19 -16.98 -1.04
N ILE A 76 -26.75 -15.81 -1.25
CA ILE A 76 -26.02 -14.58 -1.56
C ILE A 76 -26.55 -13.40 -0.75
N GLY A 77 -25.72 -12.41 -0.54
CA GLY A 77 -26.16 -11.09 -0.06
C GLY A 77 -26.02 -10.03 -1.17
N ILE A 78 -26.96 -9.09 -1.42
CA ILE A 78 -26.99 -8.06 -2.51
C ILE A 78 -26.66 -6.67 -1.95
N LYS A 79 -25.74 -5.90 -2.53
CA LYS A 79 -25.38 -4.55 -2.03
C LYS A 79 -26.57 -3.58 -2.02
N ASP A 80 -26.71 -2.78 -0.98
CA ASP A 80 -27.84 -1.86 -0.75
C ASP A 80 -28.01 -0.73 -1.80
N ASN A 81 -27.09 -0.60 -2.75
CA ASN A 81 -27.23 0.31 -3.89
C ASN A 81 -27.88 -0.33 -5.13
N MET A 82 -28.28 -1.61 -5.07
CA MET A 82 -28.95 -2.32 -6.15
C MET A 82 -30.44 -2.45 -5.86
N CYS A 83 -31.26 -1.85 -6.67
CA CYS A 83 -32.70 -1.92 -6.52
C CYS A 83 -33.21 -3.35 -6.54
N THR A 84 -33.97 -3.76 -5.51
CA THR A 84 -34.68 -5.03 -5.44
C THR A 84 -36.13 -4.75 -5.12
N LYS A 85 -37.01 -5.23 -5.98
CA LYS A 85 -38.44 -4.98 -5.90
C LYS A 85 -39.02 -5.40 -4.54
N GLY A 86 -39.71 -4.46 -3.92
CA GLY A 86 -40.36 -4.69 -2.62
C GLY A 86 -39.42 -4.65 -1.42
N ILE A 87 -38.11 -4.41 -1.61
CA ILE A 87 -37.12 -4.37 -0.53
C ILE A 87 -36.51 -2.98 -0.43
N LYS A 88 -36.19 -2.54 0.79
CA LYS A 88 -35.52 -1.26 1.03
C LYS A 88 -34.18 -1.20 0.30
N THR A 89 -33.90 -0.07 -0.35
CA THR A 89 -32.64 0.22 -1.04
C THR A 89 -32.20 1.62 -0.65
N THR A 90 -31.34 1.73 0.36
CA THR A 90 -31.04 3.02 0.99
C THR A 90 -29.79 3.69 0.43
N CYS A 91 -28.92 2.97 -0.26
CA CYS A 91 -27.62 3.46 -0.74
C CYS A 91 -26.81 4.13 0.39
N SER A 92 -26.98 3.69 1.64
CA SER A 92 -26.42 4.32 2.85
C SER A 92 -26.76 5.80 2.99
N SER A 93 -27.89 6.26 2.41
CA SER A 93 -28.34 7.64 2.42
C SER A 93 -29.57 7.83 3.30
N ARG A 94 -29.52 8.80 4.22
CA ARG A 94 -30.68 9.17 5.04
C ARG A 94 -31.87 9.63 4.20
N MET A 95 -31.64 10.20 3.02
CA MET A 95 -32.72 10.62 2.10
C MET A 95 -33.50 9.43 1.54
N LEU A 96 -32.84 8.26 1.42
CA LEU A 96 -33.41 7.02 0.90
C LEU A 96 -33.75 6.02 2.00
N GLU A 97 -33.67 6.39 3.27
CA GLU A 97 -33.91 5.50 4.42
C GLU A 97 -35.20 4.69 4.34
N ASN A 98 -36.23 5.25 3.75
CA ASN A 98 -37.54 4.61 3.59
C ASN A 98 -37.89 4.25 2.13
N PHE A 99 -36.93 4.34 1.22
CA PHE A 99 -37.17 4.00 -0.18
C PHE A 99 -37.26 2.48 -0.35
N VAL A 100 -38.41 2.01 -0.83
CA VAL A 100 -38.67 0.63 -1.24
C VAL A 100 -38.72 0.59 -2.76
N SER A 101 -37.87 -0.18 -3.38
CA SER A 101 -37.75 -0.22 -4.83
C SER A 101 -39.02 -0.82 -5.48
N PRO A 102 -39.65 -0.18 -6.49
CA PRO A 102 -40.78 -0.73 -7.24
C PRO A 102 -40.36 -1.72 -8.34
N TYR A 103 -39.04 -1.89 -8.59
CA TYR A 103 -38.48 -2.76 -9.65
C TYR A 103 -37.19 -3.42 -9.19
N ASP A 104 -36.81 -4.48 -9.88
CA ASP A 104 -35.49 -5.10 -9.75
C ASP A 104 -34.52 -4.43 -10.73
N ALA A 105 -33.29 -4.16 -10.27
CA ALA A 105 -32.20 -3.84 -11.17
C ALA A 105 -31.90 -5.06 -12.08
N THR A 106 -31.44 -4.83 -13.31
CA THR A 106 -31.16 -5.91 -14.28
C THR A 106 -30.26 -7.00 -13.72
N VAL A 107 -29.30 -6.65 -12.86
CA VAL A 107 -28.46 -7.62 -12.18
C VAL A 107 -29.27 -8.50 -11.22
N VAL A 108 -30.24 -7.93 -10.50
CA VAL A 108 -31.11 -8.67 -9.57
C VAL A 108 -32.06 -9.59 -10.33
N GLU A 109 -32.63 -9.12 -11.46
CA GLU A 109 -33.44 -9.97 -12.34
C GLU A 109 -32.67 -11.21 -12.82
N LYS A 110 -31.39 -11.01 -13.21
CA LYS A 110 -30.53 -12.12 -13.64
C LYS A 110 -30.18 -13.08 -12.50
N LEU A 111 -29.94 -12.58 -11.29
CA LEU A 111 -29.70 -13.41 -10.11
C LEU A 111 -30.93 -14.24 -9.75
N ASN A 112 -32.12 -13.65 -9.81
CA ASN A 112 -33.40 -14.33 -9.57
C ASN A 112 -33.68 -15.41 -10.61
N SER A 113 -33.29 -15.19 -11.88
CA SER A 113 -33.45 -16.19 -12.95
C SER A 113 -32.59 -17.45 -12.76
N GLU A 114 -31.49 -17.33 -12.02
CA GLU A 114 -30.60 -18.44 -11.66
C GLU A 114 -30.96 -19.14 -10.35
N ASN A 115 -32.07 -18.74 -9.72
CA ASN A 115 -32.58 -19.33 -8.49
C ASN A 115 -31.61 -19.28 -7.30
N LEU A 116 -30.84 -18.20 -7.17
CA LEU A 116 -30.03 -17.92 -6.00
C LEU A 116 -30.92 -17.49 -4.82
N ILE A 117 -30.45 -17.72 -3.60
CA ILE A 117 -31.18 -17.35 -2.38
C ILE A 117 -30.69 -16.01 -1.87
N ASP A 118 -31.57 -15.00 -1.83
CA ASP A 118 -31.24 -13.67 -1.33
C ASP A 118 -31.26 -13.65 0.21
N LEU A 119 -30.08 -13.56 0.82
CA LEU A 119 -29.89 -13.42 2.27
C LEU A 119 -29.91 -11.96 2.74
N GLY A 120 -29.90 -11.02 1.82
CA GLY A 120 -29.78 -9.59 2.10
C GLY A 120 -28.66 -8.90 1.32
N LYS A 121 -28.32 -9.22 0.12
CA LYS A 121 -27.71 -8.53 -1.03
C LYS A 121 -26.19 -8.35 -1.22
N SER A 122 -25.44 -9.33 -1.77
CA SER A 122 -24.17 -9.15 -2.52
C SER A 122 -24.15 -9.99 -3.81
N ILE A 123 -23.22 -9.80 -4.76
CA ILE A 123 -23.38 -10.34 -6.11
C ILE A 123 -22.41 -11.48 -6.37
N ILE A 124 -22.95 -12.65 -6.67
CA ILE A 124 -22.25 -13.65 -7.49
C ILE A 124 -23.23 -14.12 -8.58
N LYS A 125 -22.83 -13.96 -9.84
CA LYS A 125 -23.57 -14.47 -10.98
C LYS A 125 -23.19 -15.92 -11.22
N SER A 126 -24.16 -16.79 -11.23
CA SER A 126 -23.93 -18.23 -11.37
C SER A 126 -24.33 -18.73 -12.76
N GLY A 127 -23.53 -19.61 -13.31
CA GLY A 127 -23.86 -20.38 -14.50
C GLY A 127 -23.99 -19.63 -15.83
N ASP A 128 -23.89 -18.31 -15.80
CA ASP A 128 -23.80 -17.51 -17.01
C ASP A 128 -22.32 -17.28 -17.37
N ASN A 129 -21.81 -18.10 -18.24
CA ASN A 129 -20.47 -17.96 -18.82
C ASN A 129 -20.41 -16.85 -19.88
N SER A 130 -21.38 -15.94 -19.92
CA SER A 130 -21.39 -14.85 -20.90
C SER A 130 -20.19 -13.92 -20.72
N PHE A 131 -19.70 -13.74 -19.49
CA PHE A 131 -18.49 -12.95 -19.23
C PHE A 131 -17.21 -13.66 -19.70
N GLU A 132 -17.17 -15.01 -19.74
CA GLU A 132 -16.08 -15.78 -20.34
C GLU A 132 -16.02 -15.62 -21.86
N LYS A 133 -17.15 -15.23 -22.47
CA LYS A 133 -17.28 -14.97 -23.91
C LYS A 133 -17.06 -13.50 -24.28
N ILE A 134 -16.89 -12.63 -23.30
CA ILE A 134 -16.54 -11.23 -23.55
C ILE A 134 -15.08 -11.21 -23.96
N GLU A 135 -14.83 -10.86 -25.20
CA GLU A 135 -13.49 -10.55 -25.67
C GLU A 135 -13.04 -9.27 -24.97
N ILE A 136 -12.00 -9.38 -24.14
CA ILE A 136 -11.37 -8.25 -23.48
C ILE A 136 -10.20 -7.86 -24.36
N ASP A 137 -10.26 -6.67 -24.93
CA ASP A 137 -9.08 -6.06 -25.55
C ASP A 137 -8.10 -5.65 -24.44
N PRO A 138 -6.95 -6.32 -24.33
CA PRO A 138 -5.97 -5.99 -23.30
C PRO A 138 -5.36 -4.61 -23.49
N GLU A 139 -5.39 -4.06 -24.69
CA GLU A 139 -4.80 -2.76 -25.02
C GLU A 139 -5.79 -1.60 -24.89
N GLU A 140 -7.07 -1.87 -24.69
CA GLU A 140 -8.07 -0.83 -24.51
C GLU A 140 -7.83 -0.04 -23.22
N PHE A 141 -7.79 1.30 -23.33
CA PHE A 141 -7.75 2.18 -22.15
C PHE A 141 -8.91 1.92 -21.20
N LYS A 142 -8.61 1.69 -19.93
CA LYS A 142 -9.61 1.32 -18.91
C LYS A 142 -9.58 2.19 -17.67
N ILE A 143 -8.42 2.64 -17.22
CA ILE A 143 -8.26 3.33 -15.94
C ILE A 143 -7.45 4.61 -16.13
N LEU A 144 -7.94 5.68 -15.52
CA LEU A 144 -7.27 6.97 -15.42
C LEU A 144 -6.90 7.24 -13.97
N PHE A 145 -5.59 7.28 -13.70
CA PHE A 145 -5.09 7.72 -12.39
C PHE A 145 -4.53 9.13 -12.47
N PHE A 146 -4.88 9.98 -11.51
CA PHE A 146 -4.32 11.32 -11.43
C PHE A 146 -3.11 11.34 -10.50
N THR A 147 -1.97 11.82 -11.01
CA THR A 147 -0.78 12.07 -10.21
C THR A 147 -0.71 13.53 -9.81
N SER A 148 -0.40 13.79 -8.54
CA SER A 148 -0.01 15.13 -8.12
C SER A 148 1.41 15.40 -8.64
N GLY A 149 1.54 15.83 -9.89
CA GLY A 149 2.83 16.20 -10.47
C GLY A 149 3.59 17.20 -9.58
N THR A 150 4.90 17.22 -9.71
CA THR A 150 5.77 18.26 -9.10
C THR A 150 5.48 19.66 -9.67
N THR A 151 4.69 19.74 -10.72
CA THR A 151 4.13 20.94 -11.34
C THR A 151 2.70 21.18 -10.85
N SER A 152 2.17 22.39 -11.02
CA SER A 152 0.88 22.84 -10.48
C SER A 152 -0.35 22.03 -10.90
N ASN A 153 -0.29 21.32 -12.03
CA ASN A 153 -1.41 20.57 -12.58
C ASN A 153 -1.25 19.06 -12.38
N ALA A 154 -2.32 18.40 -11.97
CA ALA A 154 -2.38 16.95 -11.92
C ALA A 154 -2.37 16.38 -13.34
N LYS A 155 -1.60 15.31 -13.59
CA LYS A 155 -1.57 14.59 -14.85
C LYS A 155 -2.42 13.33 -14.76
N GLY A 156 -3.22 13.08 -15.79
CA GLY A 156 -3.99 11.85 -15.92
C GLY A 156 -3.15 10.76 -16.60
N VAL A 157 -2.81 9.72 -15.87
CA VAL A 157 -2.06 8.55 -16.37
C VAL A 157 -3.05 7.52 -16.91
N MET A 158 -2.95 7.19 -18.19
CA MET A 158 -3.81 6.21 -18.86
C MET A 158 -3.21 4.81 -18.76
N LEU A 159 -3.98 3.88 -18.17
CA LEU A 159 -3.61 2.46 -18.08
C LEU A 159 -4.65 1.58 -18.78
N ASN A 160 -4.19 0.46 -19.35
CA ASN A 160 -5.02 -0.56 -19.94
C ASN A 160 -5.05 -1.85 -19.09
N ASN A 161 -5.83 -2.84 -19.51
CA ASN A 161 -5.94 -4.12 -18.82
C ASN A 161 -4.60 -4.86 -18.76
N ARG A 162 -3.79 -4.81 -19.84
CA ARG A 162 -2.47 -5.43 -19.90
C ARG A 162 -1.54 -4.86 -18.83
N ASN A 163 -1.46 -3.53 -18.70
CA ASN A 163 -0.56 -2.91 -17.73
C ASN A 163 -0.79 -3.44 -16.31
N LEU A 164 -2.06 -3.55 -15.90
CA LEU A 164 -2.44 -4.04 -14.56
C LEU A 164 -2.17 -5.54 -14.41
N ALA A 165 -2.58 -6.35 -15.38
CA ALA A 165 -2.40 -7.81 -15.35
C ALA A 165 -0.93 -8.20 -15.34
N GLU A 166 -0.09 -7.58 -16.21
CA GLU A 166 1.34 -7.83 -16.25
C GLU A 166 2.04 -7.40 -14.96
N ASN A 167 1.59 -6.29 -14.34
CA ASN A 167 2.13 -5.86 -13.06
C ASN A 167 1.82 -6.87 -11.95
N ILE A 168 0.57 -7.34 -11.86
CA ILE A 168 0.16 -8.38 -10.91
C ILE A 168 0.98 -9.66 -11.12
N ASN A 169 1.10 -10.14 -12.36
CA ASN A 169 1.88 -11.33 -12.69
C ASN A 169 3.35 -11.19 -12.31
N ALA A 170 3.96 -10.04 -12.64
CA ALA A 170 5.35 -9.77 -12.34
C ALA A 170 5.62 -9.72 -10.82
N VAL A 171 4.72 -9.12 -10.04
CA VAL A 171 4.82 -9.07 -8.57
C VAL A 171 4.70 -10.48 -7.96
N THR A 172 3.81 -11.35 -8.46
CA THR A 172 3.66 -12.72 -7.96
C THR A 172 4.90 -13.59 -8.20
N ALA A 173 5.78 -13.22 -9.12
CA ALA A 173 7.08 -13.89 -9.29
C ALA A 173 8.05 -13.61 -8.11
N TYR A 174 7.89 -12.47 -7.44
CA TYR A 174 8.76 -12.00 -6.36
C TYR A 174 8.17 -12.24 -4.97
N VAL A 175 6.85 -12.13 -4.82
CA VAL A 175 6.13 -12.27 -3.56
C VAL A 175 4.99 -13.25 -3.73
N LYS A 176 4.96 -14.30 -2.91
CA LYS A 176 3.90 -15.32 -2.97
C LYS A 176 2.78 -14.98 -2.01
N LEU A 177 1.57 -14.81 -2.56
CA LEU A 177 0.32 -14.78 -1.81
C LEU A 177 -0.47 -16.06 -2.09
N TYR A 178 -1.09 -16.58 -1.05
CA TYR A 178 -1.87 -17.81 -1.08
C TYR A 178 -3.33 -17.52 -0.69
N PRO A 179 -4.29 -18.37 -1.04
CA PRO A 179 -5.71 -18.18 -0.65
C PRO A 179 -5.95 -18.05 0.85
N ILE A 180 -5.04 -18.59 1.68
CA ILE A 180 -5.08 -18.47 3.15
C ILE A 180 -4.53 -17.13 3.67
N ASP A 181 -3.94 -16.32 2.80
CA ASP A 181 -3.39 -15.02 3.17
C ASP A 181 -4.50 -13.96 3.26
N MET A 182 -4.26 -12.98 4.12
CA MET A 182 -5.08 -11.79 4.26
C MET A 182 -4.19 -10.56 4.18
N LEU A 183 -4.46 -9.71 3.20
CA LEU A 183 -3.79 -8.43 3.05
C LEU A 183 -4.52 -7.35 3.84
N PHE A 184 -3.76 -6.54 4.59
CA PHE A 184 -4.30 -5.39 5.31
C PHE A 184 -4.21 -4.14 4.46
N SER A 185 -5.38 -3.64 4.01
CA SER A 185 -5.52 -2.46 3.17
C SER A 185 -5.62 -1.22 4.05
N VAL A 186 -4.58 -0.39 4.04
CA VAL A 186 -4.47 0.83 4.88
C VAL A 186 -4.25 2.10 4.05
N LEU A 187 -3.88 1.95 2.78
CA LEU A 187 -3.64 3.06 1.88
C LEU A 187 -4.92 3.40 1.09
N PRO A 188 -5.04 4.62 0.53
CA PRO A 188 -6.21 5.00 -0.24
C PRO A 188 -6.31 4.23 -1.56
N LEU A 189 -7.46 3.59 -1.84
CA LEU A 189 -7.70 2.82 -3.07
C LEU A 189 -7.64 3.65 -4.37
N HIS A 190 -7.75 4.97 -4.30
CA HIS A 190 -7.59 5.83 -5.48
C HIS A 190 -6.13 5.99 -5.92
N HIS A 191 -5.17 5.46 -5.18
CA HIS A 191 -3.78 5.36 -5.60
C HIS A 191 -3.53 4.04 -6.31
N CYS A 192 -2.81 4.09 -7.44
CA CYS A 192 -2.49 2.92 -8.25
C CYS A 192 -1.82 1.80 -7.43
N TYR A 193 -0.97 2.14 -6.46
CA TYR A 193 -0.27 1.19 -5.60
C TYR A 193 -1.25 0.35 -4.76
N GLU A 194 -2.19 0.98 -4.07
CA GLU A 194 -3.19 0.25 -3.27
C GLU A 194 -4.20 -0.46 -4.17
N SER A 195 -4.68 0.21 -5.23
CA SER A 195 -5.65 -0.37 -6.14
C SER A 195 -5.15 -1.65 -6.80
N THR A 196 -3.92 -1.63 -7.35
CA THR A 196 -3.38 -2.78 -8.09
C THR A 196 -2.84 -3.86 -7.15
N ILE A 197 -1.96 -3.47 -6.20
CA ILE A 197 -1.25 -4.45 -5.36
C ILE A 197 -1.99 -4.73 -4.06
N GLY A 198 -2.69 -3.75 -3.49
CA GLY A 198 -3.46 -3.92 -2.26
C GLY A 198 -4.81 -4.58 -2.46
N PHE A 199 -5.40 -4.46 -3.66
CA PHE A 199 -6.76 -4.94 -3.91
C PHE A 199 -6.84 -5.97 -5.05
N LEU A 200 -6.37 -5.63 -6.27
CA LEU A 200 -6.51 -6.55 -7.41
C LEU A 200 -5.59 -7.79 -7.30
N LEU A 201 -4.37 -7.64 -6.79
CA LEU A 201 -3.46 -8.78 -6.61
C LEU A 201 -4.01 -9.83 -5.62
N PRO A 202 -4.50 -9.49 -4.41
CA PRO A 202 -5.17 -10.47 -3.54
C PRO A 202 -6.33 -11.18 -4.22
N MET A 203 -7.18 -10.44 -4.95
CA MET A 203 -8.29 -11.04 -5.70
C MET A 203 -7.79 -12.03 -6.75
N ALA A 204 -6.74 -11.69 -7.49
CA ALA A 204 -6.16 -12.57 -8.51
C ALA A 204 -5.53 -13.85 -7.92
N THR A 205 -5.08 -13.81 -6.67
CA THR A 205 -4.47 -14.95 -5.97
C THR A 205 -5.43 -15.72 -5.05
N GLY A 206 -6.69 -15.28 -4.96
CA GLY A 206 -7.69 -15.83 -4.05
C GLY A 206 -7.49 -15.49 -2.58
N ALA A 207 -6.60 -14.54 -2.28
CA ALA A 207 -6.37 -14.06 -0.92
C ALA A 207 -7.46 -13.07 -0.47
N SER A 208 -7.62 -12.91 0.84
CA SER A 208 -8.58 -11.96 1.43
C SER A 208 -8.00 -10.57 1.59
N VAL A 209 -8.86 -9.57 1.69
CA VAL A 209 -8.49 -8.17 2.01
C VAL A 209 -9.26 -7.69 3.23
N ALA A 210 -8.54 -7.24 4.26
CA ALA A 210 -9.11 -6.55 5.41
C ALA A 210 -8.87 -5.05 5.27
N VAL A 211 -9.95 -4.26 5.20
CA VAL A 211 -9.88 -2.80 5.03
C VAL A 211 -9.80 -2.11 6.38
N CYS A 212 -8.81 -1.26 6.56
CA CYS A 212 -8.63 -0.46 7.75
C CYS A 212 -9.65 0.69 7.82
N GLU A 213 -10.31 0.88 8.95
CA GLU A 213 -11.30 1.94 9.18
C GLU A 213 -10.68 3.34 9.19
N GLY A 214 -9.35 3.43 9.32
CA GLY A 214 -8.59 4.68 9.30
C GLY A 214 -7.33 4.63 10.15
N LEU A 215 -6.46 5.63 10.01
CA LEU A 215 -5.13 5.63 10.64
C LEU A 215 -5.14 5.46 12.18
N ARG A 216 -6.21 5.89 12.85
CA ARG A 216 -6.36 5.74 14.31
C ARG A 216 -6.67 4.30 14.72
N TYR A 217 -7.19 3.50 13.82
CA TYR A 217 -7.66 2.14 14.07
C TYR A 217 -6.69 1.07 13.56
N ILE A 218 -5.51 1.44 13.04
CA ILE A 218 -4.54 0.48 12.49
C ILE A 218 -4.26 -0.66 13.47
N VAL A 219 -3.87 -0.37 14.70
CA VAL A 219 -3.52 -1.41 15.69
C VAL A 219 -4.72 -2.25 16.12
N PRO A 220 -5.88 -1.66 16.49
CA PRO A 220 -7.09 -2.43 16.75
C PRO A 220 -7.50 -3.33 15.57
N ASN A 221 -7.54 -2.78 14.35
CA ASN A 221 -7.95 -3.58 13.18
C ASN A 221 -6.92 -4.66 12.80
N LEU A 222 -5.61 -4.45 13.03
CA LEU A 222 -4.60 -5.50 12.88
C LEU A 222 -4.85 -6.68 13.84
N GLN A 223 -5.23 -6.35 15.09
CA GLN A 223 -5.51 -7.36 16.12
C GLN A 223 -6.81 -8.12 15.86
N GLU A 224 -7.80 -7.47 15.26
CA GLU A 224 -9.09 -8.04 14.91
C GLU A 224 -9.03 -8.91 13.64
N ALA A 225 -8.41 -8.37 12.58
CA ALA A 225 -8.37 -9.03 11.27
C ALA A 225 -7.30 -10.12 11.17
N HIS A 226 -6.26 -10.11 12.01
CA HIS A 226 -5.15 -11.06 11.97
C HIS A 226 -4.50 -11.21 10.58
N PRO A 227 -4.10 -10.12 9.90
CA PRO A 227 -3.58 -10.20 8.54
C PRO A 227 -2.23 -10.92 8.49
N THR A 228 -1.92 -11.45 7.31
CA THR A 228 -0.64 -12.13 7.03
C THR A 228 0.33 -11.23 6.27
N ALA A 229 -0.18 -10.22 5.56
CA ALA A 229 0.60 -9.27 4.79
C ALA A 229 0.07 -7.84 4.96
N ILE A 230 0.97 -6.86 4.90
CA ILE A 230 0.64 -5.43 4.92
C ILE A 230 1.32 -4.75 3.75
N LEU A 231 0.52 -4.01 2.95
CA LEU A 231 1.01 -3.06 1.98
C LEU A 231 1.03 -1.67 2.61
N THR A 232 2.16 -0.96 2.53
CA THR A 232 2.31 0.25 3.32
C THR A 232 3.34 1.24 2.73
N VAL A 233 3.54 2.34 3.43
CA VAL A 233 4.57 3.35 3.15
C VAL A 233 5.52 3.49 4.35
N PRO A 234 6.75 3.98 4.17
CA PRO A 234 7.77 4.07 5.22
C PRO A 234 7.28 4.71 6.50
N LEU A 235 6.58 5.84 6.41
CA LEU A 235 6.07 6.59 7.56
C LEU A 235 5.23 5.72 8.51
N LEU A 236 4.40 4.82 7.98
CA LEU A 236 3.58 3.93 8.80
C LEU A 236 4.42 2.85 9.48
N VAL A 237 5.36 2.25 8.76
CA VAL A 237 6.26 1.22 9.31
C VAL A 237 7.15 1.81 10.41
N GLU A 238 7.73 2.97 10.17
CA GLU A 238 8.58 3.68 11.14
C GLU A 238 7.80 4.10 12.37
N SER A 239 6.55 4.56 12.21
CA SER A 239 5.65 4.88 13.33
C SER A 239 5.31 3.63 14.17
N LEU A 240 5.04 2.49 13.52
CA LEU A 240 4.81 1.22 14.22
C LEU A 240 6.06 0.78 14.99
N TYR A 241 7.22 0.80 14.34
CA TYR A 241 8.51 0.50 14.96
C TYR A 241 8.76 1.39 16.18
N LYS A 242 8.61 2.72 16.03
CA LYS A 242 8.81 3.69 17.12
C LYS A 242 7.94 3.35 18.33
N LYS A 243 6.64 3.12 18.12
CA LYS A 243 5.71 2.76 19.20
C LYS A 243 6.07 1.44 19.90
N ILE A 244 6.47 0.42 19.13
CA ILE A 244 6.89 -0.87 19.69
C ILE A 244 8.18 -0.69 20.49
N ASN A 245 9.16 -0.01 19.93
CA ASN A 245 10.45 0.22 20.58
C ASN A 245 10.32 1.05 21.86
N GLU A 246 9.52 2.11 21.85
CA GLU A 246 9.21 2.89 23.06
C GLU A 246 8.60 2.02 24.17
N LYS A 247 7.69 1.10 23.83
CA LYS A 247 7.10 0.15 24.79
C LYS A 247 8.15 -0.79 25.34
N ILE A 248 9.06 -1.30 24.50
CA ILE A 248 10.18 -2.17 24.91
C ILE A 248 11.11 -1.43 25.88
N VAL A 249 11.52 -0.20 25.56
CA VAL A 249 12.40 0.62 26.40
C VAL A 249 11.73 0.96 27.73
N LYS A 250 10.47 1.45 27.70
CA LYS A 250 9.70 1.75 28.93
C LYS A 250 9.57 0.52 29.85
N SER A 251 9.49 -0.68 29.27
CA SER A 251 9.43 -1.96 30.00
C SER A 251 10.83 -2.45 30.45
N LYS A 252 11.91 -1.73 30.15
CA LYS A 252 13.31 -2.08 30.43
C LYS A 252 13.71 -3.45 29.82
N LYS A 253 13.09 -3.83 28.71
CA LYS A 253 13.32 -5.10 27.99
C LYS A 253 14.30 -4.96 26.81
N ASP A 254 14.82 -3.77 26.54
CA ASP A 254 15.66 -3.44 25.38
C ASP A 254 16.90 -4.34 25.25
N LYS A 255 17.67 -4.52 26.34
CA LYS A 255 18.83 -5.42 26.38
C LYS A 255 18.44 -6.87 26.13
N MET A 256 17.33 -7.33 26.69
CA MET A 256 16.83 -8.68 26.52
C MET A 256 16.42 -8.93 25.06
N VAL A 257 15.67 -8.01 24.45
CA VAL A 257 15.23 -8.09 23.04
C VAL A 257 16.46 -8.14 22.13
N ASN A 258 17.44 -7.27 22.31
CA ASN A 258 18.67 -7.26 21.50
C ASN A 258 19.49 -8.56 21.64
N THR A 259 19.55 -9.12 22.85
CA THR A 259 20.19 -10.44 23.06
C THR A 259 19.41 -11.54 22.34
N MET A 260 18.08 -11.55 22.43
CA MET A 260 17.23 -12.52 21.75
C MET A 260 17.36 -12.43 20.23
N ILE A 261 17.45 -11.22 19.65
CA ILE A 261 17.73 -11.01 18.22
C ILE A 261 19.03 -11.69 17.83
N SER A 262 20.12 -11.44 18.58
CA SER A 262 21.43 -12.04 18.28
C SER A 262 21.38 -13.57 18.34
N VAL A 263 20.74 -14.14 19.36
CA VAL A 263 20.60 -15.59 19.52
C VAL A 263 19.74 -16.21 18.41
N THR A 264 18.59 -15.61 18.11
CA THR A 264 17.68 -16.16 17.08
C THR A 264 18.27 -16.03 15.68
N ASN A 265 19.06 -14.98 15.40
CA ASN A 265 19.80 -14.85 14.13
C ASN A 265 20.88 -15.93 13.99
N ALA A 266 21.63 -16.22 15.05
CA ALA A 266 22.61 -17.31 15.05
C ALA A 266 21.94 -18.69 14.83
N LEU A 267 20.80 -18.95 15.49
CA LEU A 267 20.03 -20.18 15.31
C LEU A 267 19.45 -20.30 13.89
N LYS A 268 18.93 -19.21 13.31
CA LYS A 268 18.45 -19.18 11.92
C LYS A 268 19.59 -19.50 10.94
N GLY A 269 20.81 -18.99 11.19
CA GLY A 269 22.01 -19.36 10.43
C GLY A 269 22.36 -20.85 10.50
N ALA A 270 21.95 -21.53 11.58
CA ALA A 270 22.07 -22.97 11.75
C ALA A 270 20.84 -23.77 11.27
N GLY A 271 19.88 -23.11 10.58
CA GLY A 271 18.66 -23.73 10.05
C GLY A 271 17.50 -23.85 11.03
N ILE A 272 17.60 -23.24 12.22
CA ILE A 272 16.55 -23.30 13.26
C ILE A 272 15.90 -21.92 13.40
N ASP A 273 14.71 -21.73 12.84
CA ASP A 273 13.96 -20.48 12.96
C ASP A 273 12.90 -20.59 14.07
N ILE A 274 13.16 -19.87 15.17
CA ILE A 274 12.25 -19.76 16.33
C ILE A 274 11.79 -18.32 16.60
N LYS A 275 12.10 -17.38 15.68
CA LYS A 275 11.85 -15.95 15.87
C LYS A 275 10.40 -15.66 16.24
N LYS A 276 9.43 -16.21 15.50
CA LYS A 276 8.01 -16.01 15.76
C LYS A 276 7.60 -16.45 17.18
N LYS A 277 8.20 -17.54 17.70
CA LYS A 277 7.93 -18.01 19.05
C LYS A 277 8.55 -17.10 20.12
N VAL A 278 9.79 -16.64 19.88
CA VAL A 278 10.55 -15.78 20.81
C VAL A 278 9.91 -14.40 20.90
N PHE A 279 9.52 -13.80 19.75
CA PHE A 279 8.93 -12.47 19.66
C PHE A 279 7.39 -12.48 19.65
N LYS A 280 6.76 -13.52 20.22
CA LYS A 280 5.31 -13.71 20.20
C LYS A 280 4.54 -12.46 20.68
N GLU A 281 4.98 -11.77 21.74
CA GLU A 281 4.33 -10.55 22.25
C GLU A 281 4.28 -9.44 21.19
N ILE A 282 5.31 -9.31 20.36
CA ILE A 282 5.34 -8.34 19.25
C ILE A 282 4.37 -8.78 18.16
N TYR A 283 4.41 -10.07 17.78
CA TYR A 283 3.49 -10.61 16.78
C TYR A 283 2.02 -10.46 17.19
N ASP A 284 1.68 -10.75 18.46
CA ASP A 284 0.30 -10.63 18.96
C ASP A 284 -0.21 -9.19 18.84
N ASN A 285 0.65 -8.18 19.07
CA ASN A 285 0.29 -6.77 18.84
C ASN A 285 0.08 -6.42 17.35
N LEU A 286 0.62 -7.22 16.44
CA LEU A 286 0.46 -7.08 14.98
C LEU A 286 -0.54 -8.09 14.40
N GLY A 287 -1.44 -8.64 15.22
CA GLY A 287 -2.44 -9.62 14.80
C GLY A 287 -1.99 -11.08 14.83
N GLY A 288 -0.75 -11.39 15.20
CA GLY A 288 -0.25 -12.76 15.44
C GLY A 288 0.11 -13.57 14.20
N ARG A 289 -0.36 -13.18 12.99
CA ARG A 289 -0.18 -13.93 11.74
C ARG A 289 0.75 -13.25 10.74
N LEU A 290 1.13 -12.00 10.96
CA LEU A 290 1.89 -11.19 10.03
C LEU A 290 3.21 -11.88 9.65
N ARG A 291 3.47 -12.02 8.33
CA ARG A 291 4.68 -12.63 7.77
C ARG A 291 5.45 -11.72 6.82
N ILE A 292 4.75 -10.80 6.14
CA ILE A 292 5.33 -9.91 5.15
C ILE A 292 4.84 -8.48 5.37
N ILE A 293 5.76 -7.54 5.26
CA ILE A 293 5.47 -6.11 5.11
C ILE A 293 6.13 -5.64 3.82
N VAL A 294 5.33 -5.07 2.90
CA VAL A 294 5.82 -4.45 1.66
C VAL A 294 5.70 -2.95 1.79
N SER A 295 6.81 -2.23 1.70
CA SER A 295 6.85 -0.77 1.77
C SER A 295 7.34 -0.18 0.45
N ALA A 296 6.65 0.86 -0.04
CA ALA A 296 7.03 1.55 -1.28
C ALA A 296 6.76 3.06 -1.20
N ALA A 297 6.97 3.76 -2.29
CA ALA A 297 6.72 5.19 -2.50
C ALA A 297 7.74 6.15 -1.89
N ALA A 298 8.56 5.75 -0.93
CA ALA A 298 9.67 6.54 -0.37
C ALA A 298 10.77 5.63 0.21
N PRO A 299 12.00 6.14 0.42
CA PRO A 299 13.03 5.43 1.15
C PRO A 299 12.61 5.17 2.61
N ILE A 300 13.13 4.11 3.22
CA ILE A 300 12.94 3.78 4.63
C ILE A 300 14.27 3.77 5.38
N ASP A 301 14.25 4.03 6.67
CA ASP A 301 15.41 3.79 7.51
C ASP A 301 15.76 2.31 7.54
N LYS A 302 16.96 1.96 7.05
CA LYS A 302 17.46 0.57 7.02
C LYS A 302 17.40 -0.12 8.39
N ARG A 303 17.52 0.64 9.49
CA ARG A 303 17.43 0.07 10.85
C ARG A 303 16.06 -0.57 11.10
N VAL A 304 14.99 0.08 10.59
CA VAL A 304 13.61 -0.39 10.76
C VAL A 304 13.38 -1.66 9.95
N GLY A 305 13.78 -1.68 8.68
CA GLY A 305 13.67 -2.87 7.84
C GLY A 305 14.49 -4.06 8.39
N ASN A 306 15.74 -3.82 8.80
CA ASN A 306 16.58 -4.84 9.41
C ASN A 306 15.97 -5.37 10.71
N TRP A 307 15.41 -4.49 11.54
CA TRP A 307 14.75 -4.91 12.79
C TRP A 307 13.54 -5.83 12.52
N LEU A 308 12.74 -5.56 11.48
CA LEU A 308 11.64 -6.44 11.07
C LEU A 308 12.16 -7.83 10.66
N GLU A 309 13.21 -7.88 9.85
CA GLU A 309 13.89 -9.15 9.49
C GLU A 309 14.45 -9.86 10.72
N ASP A 310 15.02 -9.10 11.66
CA ASP A 310 15.59 -9.63 12.90
C ASP A 310 14.54 -10.28 13.80
N ILE A 311 13.33 -9.77 13.85
CA ILE A 311 12.21 -10.39 14.59
C ILE A 311 11.47 -11.46 13.78
N GLY A 312 11.78 -11.64 12.49
CA GLY A 312 11.26 -12.71 11.63
C GLY A 312 10.06 -12.30 10.75
N ILE A 313 9.82 -11.01 10.58
CA ILE A 313 8.85 -10.48 9.59
C ILE A 313 9.63 -10.11 8.34
N THR A 314 9.31 -10.75 7.20
CA THR A 314 9.95 -10.44 5.92
C THR A 314 9.61 -9.01 5.49
N PHE A 315 10.64 -8.21 5.29
CA PHE A 315 10.49 -6.82 4.90
C PHE A 315 10.93 -6.61 3.45
N LEU A 316 9.98 -6.20 2.61
CA LEU A 316 10.20 -5.99 1.19
C LEU A 316 10.02 -4.51 0.83
N GLN A 317 10.82 -4.05 -0.12
CA GLN A 317 10.72 -2.71 -0.67
C GLN A 317 10.40 -2.76 -2.16
N GLY A 318 9.45 -1.93 -2.58
CA GLY A 318 9.08 -1.75 -3.97
C GLY A 318 9.36 -0.33 -4.45
N TYR A 319 9.61 -0.21 -5.75
CA TYR A 319 9.78 1.03 -6.45
C TYR A 319 8.90 1.06 -7.69
N GLY A 320 8.35 2.21 -7.96
CA GLY A 320 7.61 2.49 -9.16
C GLY A 320 6.78 3.76 -9.06
N LEU A 321 6.01 4.00 -10.08
CA LEU A 321 5.20 5.20 -10.28
C LEU A 321 3.82 4.79 -10.81
N THR A 322 2.87 5.69 -10.80
CA THR A 322 1.57 5.46 -11.44
C THR A 322 1.74 5.09 -12.91
N GLU A 323 2.72 5.70 -13.56
CA GLU A 323 3.12 5.48 -14.94
C GLU A 323 3.66 4.06 -15.21
N THR A 324 3.96 3.27 -14.17
CA THR A 324 4.44 1.87 -14.27
C THR A 324 3.45 0.83 -13.72
N ALA A 325 2.23 1.21 -13.42
CA ALA A 325 1.03 0.42 -13.06
C ALA A 325 1.08 -0.53 -11.84
N PRO A 326 1.67 -0.28 -10.67
CA PRO A 326 2.58 0.79 -10.30
C PRO A 326 4.04 0.34 -10.12
N ILE A 327 4.34 -0.98 -10.06
CA ILE A 327 5.63 -1.52 -9.65
C ILE A 327 6.56 -1.67 -10.86
N ALA A 328 7.77 -1.11 -10.76
CA ALA A 328 8.85 -1.31 -11.72
C ALA A 328 9.98 -2.18 -11.15
N ALA A 329 10.22 -2.10 -9.83
CA ALA A 329 11.18 -2.93 -9.14
C ALA A 329 10.66 -3.35 -7.75
N LEU A 330 11.06 -4.53 -7.28
CA LEU A 330 10.64 -5.10 -6.00
C LEU A 330 11.74 -5.99 -5.44
N THR A 331 11.96 -5.95 -4.12
CA THR A 331 12.83 -6.93 -3.47
C THR A 331 12.16 -8.30 -3.46
N PRO A 332 12.84 -9.36 -3.95
CA PRO A 332 12.27 -10.69 -3.94
C PRO A 332 12.24 -11.28 -2.53
N GLU A 333 11.13 -11.98 -2.19
CA GLU A 333 10.95 -12.61 -0.88
C GLU A 333 12.07 -13.61 -0.51
N TYR A 334 12.65 -14.29 -1.51
CA TYR A 334 13.71 -15.28 -1.31
C TYR A 334 15.09 -14.66 -1.05
N LYS A 335 15.31 -13.37 -1.37
CA LYS A 335 16.56 -12.63 -1.12
C LYS A 335 16.23 -11.15 -0.87
N PRO A 336 15.66 -10.79 0.30
CA PRO A 336 15.39 -9.39 0.64
C PRO A 336 16.70 -8.60 0.71
N CYS A 337 16.66 -7.33 0.26
CA CYS A 337 17.79 -6.40 0.36
C CYS A 337 17.29 -5.07 0.92
N VAL A 338 17.37 -4.93 2.24
CA VAL A 338 16.87 -3.73 2.93
C VAL A 338 17.65 -2.48 2.51
N GLY A 339 16.89 -1.46 2.08
CA GLY A 339 17.43 -0.19 1.61
C GLY A 339 17.71 -0.14 0.11
N SER A 340 17.41 -1.22 -0.64
CA SER A 340 17.30 -1.16 -2.10
C SER A 340 15.83 -0.93 -2.50
N ALA A 341 15.62 -0.48 -3.71
CA ALA A 341 14.30 -0.44 -4.36
C ALA A 341 13.87 -1.81 -4.91
N GLY A 342 14.72 -2.83 -4.79
CA GLY A 342 14.55 -4.16 -5.34
C GLY A 342 15.23 -4.35 -6.69
N LYS A 343 14.88 -5.45 -7.35
CA LYS A 343 15.30 -5.78 -8.72
C LYS A 343 14.19 -5.42 -9.70
N ALA A 344 14.54 -5.13 -10.95
CA ALA A 344 13.56 -4.97 -12.01
C ALA A 344 12.58 -6.14 -12.00
N ILE A 345 11.26 -5.86 -12.06
CA ILE A 345 10.25 -6.92 -12.15
C ILE A 345 10.40 -7.71 -13.45
N VAL A 346 9.80 -8.89 -13.50
CA VAL A 346 9.83 -9.74 -14.71
C VAL A 346 9.31 -8.92 -15.91
N GLN A 347 10.02 -9.01 -17.04
CA GLN A 347 9.78 -8.28 -18.29
C GLN A 347 10.08 -6.76 -18.24
N ALA A 348 10.55 -6.21 -17.12
CA ALA A 348 11.03 -4.84 -17.09
C ALA A 348 12.53 -4.76 -17.40
N ASP A 349 12.90 -3.84 -18.27
CA ASP A 349 14.28 -3.45 -18.54
C ASP A 349 14.52 -2.07 -17.91
N ILE A 350 15.42 -2.00 -16.93
CA ILE A 350 15.76 -0.77 -16.23
C ILE A 350 17.23 -0.44 -16.49
N LYS A 351 17.48 0.77 -16.95
CA LYS A 351 18.81 1.29 -17.30
C LYS A 351 19.11 2.56 -16.54
N ILE A 352 20.39 2.79 -16.30
CA ILE A 352 20.92 4.05 -15.78
C ILE A 352 21.47 4.86 -16.96
N LYS A 353 20.86 6.01 -17.23
CA LYS A 353 21.29 6.93 -18.28
C LYS A 353 22.31 7.92 -17.72
N ASP A 354 23.36 8.18 -18.50
CA ASP A 354 24.43 9.14 -18.21
C ASP A 354 25.02 8.97 -16.79
N PRO A 355 25.51 7.75 -16.44
CA PRO A 355 26.02 7.48 -15.10
C PRO A 355 27.28 8.31 -14.81
N ASN A 356 27.35 8.84 -13.60
CA ASN A 356 28.53 9.51 -13.06
C ASN A 356 29.62 8.49 -12.64
N GLU A 357 30.72 8.98 -12.04
CA GLU A 357 31.84 8.14 -11.55
C GLU A 357 31.40 7.07 -10.52
N ASN A 358 30.27 7.29 -9.84
CA ASN A 358 29.70 6.36 -8.84
C ASN A 358 28.62 5.44 -9.45
N GLY A 359 28.42 5.49 -10.76
CA GLY A 359 27.36 4.73 -11.45
C GLY A 359 25.95 5.31 -11.29
N GLU A 360 25.79 6.50 -10.71
CA GLU A 360 24.51 7.16 -10.50
C GLU A 360 24.10 7.95 -11.73
N GLY A 361 22.88 7.77 -12.19
CA GLY A 361 22.31 8.49 -13.34
C GLY A 361 20.78 8.42 -13.34
N GLU A 362 20.16 8.94 -14.41
CA GLU A 362 18.71 8.91 -14.57
C GLU A 362 18.21 7.47 -14.80
N ILE A 363 17.14 7.10 -14.09
CA ILE A 363 16.52 5.78 -14.21
C ILE A 363 15.55 5.79 -15.37
N LEU A 364 15.84 4.95 -16.38
CA LEU A 364 14.98 4.68 -17.52
C LEU A 364 14.33 3.31 -17.37
N ILE A 365 13.03 3.23 -17.66
CA ILE A 365 12.22 2.01 -17.48
C ILE A 365 11.52 1.67 -18.77
N LYS A 366 11.67 0.43 -19.25
CA LYS A 366 10.88 -0.13 -20.34
C LYS A 366 10.19 -1.41 -19.84
N SER A 367 8.88 -1.47 -19.97
CA SER A 367 8.08 -2.59 -19.44
C SER A 367 6.72 -2.64 -20.12
N PRO A 368 6.08 -3.81 -20.24
CA PRO A 368 4.68 -3.92 -20.65
C PRO A 368 3.71 -3.29 -19.64
N THR A 369 4.20 -2.93 -18.44
CA THR A 369 3.41 -2.25 -17.42
C THR A 369 3.39 -0.72 -17.57
N LEU A 370 4.12 -0.16 -18.54
CA LEU A 370 4.14 1.28 -18.80
C LEU A 370 2.79 1.78 -19.29
N MET A 371 2.44 2.98 -18.84
CA MET A 371 1.24 3.71 -19.26
C MET A 371 1.14 3.88 -20.78
N LEU A 372 -0.07 4.06 -21.27
CA LEU A 372 -0.33 4.45 -22.66
C LEU A 372 0.13 5.89 -22.96
N GLY A 373 0.19 6.71 -21.93
CA GLY A 373 0.55 8.12 -21.98
C GLY A 373 -0.24 8.95 -20.98
N TYR A 374 -0.04 10.26 -21.03
CA TYR A 374 -0.85 11.21 -20.28
C TYR A 374 -2.10 11.58 -21.06
N TYR A 375 -3.26 11.60 -20.39
CA TYR A 375 -4.54 11.91 -20.98
C TYR A 375 -4.56 13.35 -21.53
N GLU A 376 -4.90 13.49 -22.81
CA GLU A 376 -4.92 14.75 -23.56
C GLU A 376 -3.61 15.58 -23.49
N ASP A 377 -2.45 14.90 -23.24
CA ASP A 377 -1.14 15.56 -23.15
C ASP A 377 -0.04 14.74 -23.84
N GLU A 378 -0.11 14.66 -25.17
CA GLU A 378 0.88 13.94 -25.98
C GLU A 378 2.26 14.59 -25.92
N GLU A 379 2.33 15.93 -25.80
CA GLU A 379 3.61 16.63 -25.71
C GLU A 379 4.38 16.24 -24.45
N GLU A 380 3.69 16.16 -23.32
CA GLU A 380 4.32 15.74 -22.07
C GLU A 380 4.64 14.23 -22.08
N THR A 381 3.83 13.42 -22.77
CA THR A 381 4.12 11.99 -22.97
C THR A 381 5.43 11.80 -23.74
N LYS A 382 5.61 12.52 -24.85
CA LYS A 382 6.84 12.46 -25.68
C LYS A 382 8.09 12.98 -24.96
N LYS A 383 7.96 13.81 -23.93
CA LYS A 383 9.09 14.27 -23.12
C LYS A 383 9.61 13.19 -22.16
N VAL A 384 8.75 12.27 -21.75
CA VAL A 384 9.08 11.26 -20.72
C VAL A 384 9.24 9.85 -21.29
N ILE A 385 8.70 9.55 -22.47
CA ILE A 385 8.88 8.27 -23.17
C ILE A 385 9.67 8.57 -24.46
N ASP A 386 10.85 7.96 -24.56
CA ASP A 386 11.71 8.14 -25.74
C ASP A 386 11.27 7.26 -26.92
N GLU A 387 11.96 7.43 -28.07
CA GLU A 387 11.65 6.69 -29.32
C GLU A 387 11.90 5.18 -29.18
N ASP A 388 12.76 4.75 -28.26
CA ASP A 388 13.02 3.34 -27.94
C ASP A 388 12.00 2.74 -26.97
N GLY A 389 11.07 3.55 -26.46
CA GLY A 389 10.02 3.18 -25.52
C GLY A 389 10.48 3.11 -24.05
N TYR A 390 11.57 3.78 -23.70
CA TYR A 390 11.98 3.94 -22.31
C TYR A 390 11.32 5.19 -21.70
N PHE A 391 10.71 4.96 -20.54
CA PHE A 391 10.15 6.01 -19.71
C PHE A 391 11.22 6.57 -18.76
N ASN A 392 11.45 7.88 -18.79
CA ASN A 392 12.30 8.57 -17.84
C ASN A 392 11.51 8.81 -16.54
N ALA A 393 11.85 8.10 -15.49
CA ALA A 393 11.19 8.18 -14.19
C ALA A 393 11.39 9.53 -13.47
N GLY A 394 12.39 10.30 -13.91
CA GLY A 394 12.83 11.51 -13.20
C GLY A 394 13.46 11.22 -11.85
N ASP A 395 13.82 9.98 -11.58
CA ASP A 395 14.57 9.52 -10.41
C ASP A 395 16.04 9.29 -10.78
N ILE A 396 16.92 9.50 -9.84
CA ILE A 396 18.35 9.22 -9.94
C ILE A 396 18.68 8.01 -9.08
N GLY A 397 19.53 7.14 -9.59
CA GLY A 397 19.95 5.95 -8.86
C GLY A 397 21.06 5.19 -9.55
N TYR A 398 21.40 4.02 -9.00
CA TYR A 398 22.36 3.09 -9.55
C TYR A 398 21.87 1.64 -9.39
N ILE A 399 22.49 0.74 -10.12
CA ILE A 399 22.25 -0.71 -10.03
C ILE A 399 23.56 -1.36 -9.55
N ASP A 400 23.48 -2.19 -8.50
CA ASP A 400 24.63 -2.92 -8.00
C ASP A 400 24.93 -4.18 -8.81
N ASP A 401 26.04 -4.87 -8.49
CA ASP A 401 26.47 -6.08 -9.18
C ASP A 401 25.48 -7.26 -9.02
N ASP A 402 24.67 -7.26 -7.98
CA ASP A 402 23.60 -8.24 -7.75
C ASP A 402 22.30 -7.89 -8.49
N GLY A 403 22.23 -6.73 -9.16
CA GLY A 403 21.08 -6.21 -9.91
C GLY A 403 20.03 -5.53 -9.04
N TYR A 404 20.36 -5.13 -7.80
CA TYR A 404 19.47 -4.30 -6.99
C TYR A 404 19.61 -2.83 -7.36
N ILE A 405 18.48 -2.16 -7.42
CA ILE A 405 18.36 -0.74 -7.74
C ILE A 405 18.36 0.07 -6.45
N PHE A 406 19.15 1.12 -6.41
CA PHE A 406 19.21 2.06 -5.31
C PHE A 406 18.85 3.45 -5.81
N ILE A 407 17.81 4.05 -5.21
CA ILE A 407 17.36 5.41 -5.52
C ILE A 407 18.13 6.38 -4.63
N THR A 408 18.80 7.36 -5.23
CA THR A 408 19.57 8.37 -4.51
C THR A 408 18.87 9.73 -4.44
N GLY A 409 17.95 10.02 -5.38
CA GLY A 409 17.16 11.25 -5.34
C GLY A 409 16.28 11.46 -6.57
N ARG A 410 15.73 12.68 -6.67
CA ARG A 410 14.93 13.16 -7.81
C ARG A 410 15.75 14.09 -8.68
N SER A 411 15.73 13.91 -9.99
CA SER A 411 16.47 14.77 -10.94
C SER A 411 16.08 16.25 -10.80
N LYS A 412 14.82 16.56 -10.56
CA LYS A 412 14.30 17.94 -10.37
C LYS A 412 14.69 18.57 -9.04
N ASN A 413 15.12 17.78 -8.04
CA ASN A 413 15.50 18.27 -6.71
C ASN A 413 17.02 18.41 -6.55
N VAL A 414 17.79 17.89 -7.51
CA VAL A 414 19.26 17.89 -7.45
C VAL A 414 19.77 19.31 -7.29
N ILE A 415 20.60 19.51 -6.28
CA ILE A 415 21.36 20.77 -6.10
C ILE A 415 22.71 20.58 -6.77
N VAL A 416 22.90 21.28 -7.89
CA VAL A 416 24.17 21.22 -8.63
C VAL A 416 25.10 22.28 -8.08
N THR A 417 26.27 21.85 -7.56
CA THR A 417 27.31 22.77 -7.08
C THR A 417 28.02 23.44 -8.26
N GLN A 418 28.73 24.53 -8.02
CA GLN A 418 29.54 25.21 -9.06
C GLN A 418 30.58 24.28 -9.72
N ASN A 419 31.08 23.29 -8.98
CA ASN A 419 32.06 22.32 -9.46
C ASN A 419 31.39 21.12 -10.17
N GLY A 420 30.08 21.23 -10.53
CA GLY A 420 29.35 20.19 -11.22
C GLY A 420 29.00 18.96 -10.37
N LYS A 421 29.20 19.00 -9.05
CA LYS A 421 28.81 17.89 -8.18
C LYS A 421 27.32 17.94 -7.85
N ASN A 422 26.67 16.82 -7.98
CA ASN A 422 25.26 16.63 -7.63
C ASN A 422 25.12 16.36 -6.11
N ILE A 423 24.17 17.06 -5.49
CA ILE A 423 23.74 16.84 -4.11
C ILE A 423 22.28 16.47 -4.15
N TYR A 424 21.95 15.32 -3.57
CA TYR A 424 20.57 14.82 -3.49
C TYR A 424 20.00 15.21 -2.11
N PRO A 425 19.04 16.14 -2.05
CA PRO A 425 18.47 16.60 -0.79
C PRO A 425 17.93 15.48 0.08
N GLU A 426 17.31 14.48 -0.56
CA GLU A 426 16.68 13.34 0.10
C GLU A 426 17.68 12.50 0.92
N GLU A 427 18.93 12.41 0.49
CA GLU A 427 20.01 11.74 1.23
C GLU A 427 20.30 12.44 2.56
N ILE A 428 20.28 13.78 2.55
CA ILE A 428 20.54 14.60 3.75
C ILE A 428 19.32 14.56 4.67
N GLU A 429 18.11 14.69 4.11
CA GLU A 429 16.85 14.64 4.84
C GLU A 429 16.71 13.33 5.61
N MET A 430 17.03 12.20 4.97
CA MET A 430 17.01 10.88 5.61
C MET A 430 17.94 10.79 6.84
N LEU A 431 19.01 11.59 6.88
CA LEU A 431 19.89 11.66 8.04
C LEU A 431 19.36 12.62 9.11
N LEU A 432 18.73 13.72 8.71
CA LEU A 432 18.13 14.70 9.60
C LEU A 432 16.90 14.13 10.30
N ASP A 433 16.05 13.40 9.58
CA ASP A 433 14.83 12.80 10.13
C ASP A 433 15.10 11.68 11.16
N LYS A 434 16.37 11.26 11.31
CA LYS A 434 16.82 10.35 12.39
C LYS A 434 17.13 11.04 13.71
N VAL A 435 17.12 12.34 13.72
CA VAL A 435 17.39 13.16 14.92
C VAL A 435 16.08 13.30 15.69
N ASP A 436 16.06 12.88 16.94
CA ASP A 436 14.85 12.83 17.78
C ASP A 436 14.17 14.21 17.95
N GLU A 437 14.93 15.29 17.92
CA GLU A 437 14.45 16.66 18.03
C GLU A 437 13.89 17.23 16.72
N ILE A 438 13.97 16.47 15.61
CA ILE A 438 13.46 16.86 14.29
C ILE A 438 12.24 16.02 13.95
N LYS A 439 11.10 16.68 13.76
CA LYS A 439 9.86 16.03 13.34
C LYS A 439 9.86 15.75 11.84
N GLU A 440 10.30 16.73 11.05
CA GLU A 440 10.40 16.65 9.59
C GLU A 440 11.44 17.63 9.08
N SER A 441 12.07 17.30 7.95
CA SER A 441 13.03 18.17 7.30
C SER A 441 12.82 18.29 5.78
N MET A 442 13.25 19.41 5.21
CA MET A 442 13.34 19.65 3.78
C MET A 442 14.65 20.37 3.47
N VAL A 443 15.48 19.77 2.61
CA VAL A 443 16.77 20.36 2.21
C VAL A 443 16.67 20.92 0.80
N TYR A 444 17.27 22.07 0.58
CA TYR A 444 17.29 22.74 -0.73
C TYR A 444 18.47 23.70 -0.87
N GLY A 445 18.76 24.07 -2.11
CA GLY A 445 19.78 25.08 -2.40
C GLY A 445 19.18 26.49 -2.39
N LYS A 446 19.59 27.33 -1.45
CA LYS A 446 19.21 28.74 -1.35
C LYS A 446 20.25 29.63 -2.04
N LYS A 447 19.80 30.58 -2.88
CA LYS A 447 20.70 31.62 -3.40
C LYS A 447 21.12 32.54 -2.26
N PRO A 448 22.42 32.95 -2.19
CA PRO A 448 22.85 33.94 -1.21
C PRO A 448 22.14 35.28 -1.45
N GLU A 449 21.92 36.03 -0.39
CA GLU A 449 21.34 37.37 -0.49
C GLU A 449 22.31 38.32 -1.23
N ALA A 450 21.75 39.24 -2.04
CA ALA A 450 22.48 40.11 -2.96
C ALA A 450 23.57 41.03 -2.33
N ASN A 451 23.69 41.07 -1.01
CA ASN A 451 24.67 41.88 -0.28
C ASN A 451 25.72 41.05 0.48
N SER A 452 25.77 39.72 0.30
CA SER A 452 26.79 38.90 0.94
C SER A 452 28.14 39.03 0.23
N ARG A 453 29.22 39.30 0.97
CA ARG A 453 30.62 39.38 0.47
C ARG A 453 31.17 38.03 -0.09
N ARG A 454 30.35 36.99 -0.15
CA ARG A 454 30.67 35.72 -0.85
C ARG A 454 30.28 35.86 -2.30
N GLU A 455 31.18 35.47 -3.19
CA GLU A 455 30.96 35.48 -4.63
C GLU A 455 29.59 34.91 -4.98
N GLU A 456 28.78 35.68 -5.70
CA GLU A 456 27.34 35.62 -5.90
C GLU A 456 26.81 34.35 -6.63
N LYS A 457 27.52 33.23 -6.60
CA LYS A 457 27.19 32.07 -7.45
C LYS A 457 26.95 30.74 -6.73
N GLU A 458 27.40 30.55 -5.48
CA GLU A 458 27.29 29.26 -4.82
C GLU A 458 25.98 29.14 -4.05
N LEU A 459 25.17 28.08 -4.38
CA LEU A 459 23.97 27.76 -3.61
C LEU A 459 24.34 27.34 -2.20
N ILE A 460 23.65 27.89 -1.22
CA ILE A 460 23.79 27.52 0.20
C ILE A 460 22.86 26.35 0.49
N ILE A 461 23.41 25.18 0.85
CA ILE A 461 22.61 24.03 1.27
C ILE A 461 21.93 24.38 2.58
N THR A 462 20.62 24.51 2.52
CA THR A 462 19.76 24.96 3.61
C THR A 462 18.82 23.83 4.02
N ALA A 463 18.76 23.55 5.33
CA ALA A 463 17.76 22.68 5.91
C ALA A 463 16.62 23.53 6.48
N ARG A 464 15.38 23.31 6.04
CA ARG A 464 14.17 23.81 6.68
C ARG A 464 13.59 22.69 7.53
N VAL A 465 13.44 22.93 8.82
CA VAL A 465 13.15 21.89 9.82
C VAL A 465 11.91 22.26 10.63
N ILE A 466 11.05 21.28 10.85
CA ILE A 466 9.98 21.35 11.86
C ILE A 466 10.51 20.65 13.13
N PRO A 467 10.64 21.35 14.26
CA PRO A 467 11.05 20.76 15.52
C PRO A 467 10.03 19.76 16.06
N ASP A 468 10.50 18.69 16.70
CA ASP A 468 9.66 17.84 17.55
C ASP A 468 9.65 18.46 18.97
N TYR A 469 8.74 19.38 19.21
CA TYR A 469 8.65 20.12 20.48
C TYR A 469 8.43 19.20 21.68
N ASP A 470 7.69 18.11 21.50
CA ASP A 470 7.42 17.14 22.57
C ASP A 470 8.71 16.41 22.96
N LYS A 471 9.49 15.96 21.97
CA LYS A 471 10.79 15.32 22.19
C LYS A 471 11.83 16.29 22.76
N ILE A 472 11.87 17.50 22.25
CA ILE A 472 12.76 18.54 22.79
C ILE A 472 12.46 18.78 24.27
N LYS A 473 11.18 18.90 24.63
CA LYS A 473 10.78 19.08 26.03
C LYS A 473 11.12 17.86 26.90
N GLU A 474 10.95 16.65 26.36
CA GLU A 474 11.31 15.39 27.05
C GLU A 474 12.83 15.32 27.34
N LEU A 475 13.66 15.69 26.35
CA LEU A 475 15.12 15.51 26.42
C LEU A 475 15.85 16.69 27.10
N HIS A 476 15.34 17.91 26.94
CA HIS A 476 16.06 19.12 27.29
C HIS A 476 15.27 20.06 28.26
N GLY A 477 13.99 19.74 28.56
CA GLY A 477 13.08 20.60 29.29
C GLY A 477 12.47 21.73 28.46
N GLU A 478 11.94 22.76 29.12
CA GLU A 478 11.39 23.95 28.44
C GLU A 478 12.53 24.80 27.90
N LEU A 479 12.54 25.06 26.59
CA LEU A 479 13.53 25.85 25.89
C LEU A 479 12.88 27.04 25.17
N SER A 480 13.60 28.13 25.05
CA SER A 480 13.24 29.25 24.17
C SER A 480 13.49 28.92 22.70
N ASP A 481 12.89 29.66 21.78
CA ASP A 481 13.07 29.47 20.33
C ASP A 481 14.55 29.51 19.91
N LYS A 482 15.34 30.36 20.54
CA LYS A 482 16.78 30.45 20.30
C LYS A 482 17.51 29.16 20.75
N GLU A 483 17.16 28.66 21.93
CA GLU A 483 17.77 27.43 22.45
C GLU A 483 17.36 26.21 21.60
N ILE A 484 16.11 26.16 21.14
CA ILE A 484 15.62 25.13 20.18
C ILE A 484 16.44 25.19 18.88
N TYR A 485 16.64 26.39 18.33
CA TYR A 485 17.50 26.59 17.15
C TYR A 485 18.92 26.07 17.38
N ASP A 486 19.52 26.41 18.54
CA ASP A 486 20.88 26.00 18.87
C ASP A 486 21.01 24.47 19.03
N VAL A 487 20.03 23.82 19.65
CA VAL A 487 19.95 22.34 19.78
C VAL A 487 19.88 21.69 18.39
N ILE A 488 18.95 22.13 17.55
CA ILE A 488 18.79 21.56 16.20
C ILE A 488 20.04 21.82 15.36
N TRP A 489 20.60 23.01 15.42
CA TRP A 489 21.81 23.35 14.69
C TRP A 489 23.03 22.53 15.14
N LYS A 490 23.14 22.23 16.43
CA LYS A 490 24.16 21.32 16.97
C LYS A 490 23.98 19.89 16.37
N ASN A 491 22.77 19.39 16.32
CA ASN A 491 22.47 18.08 15.73
C ASN A 491 22.77 18.04 14.23
N ILE A 492 22.42 19.10 13.48
CA ILE A 492 22.79 19.22 12.06
C ILE A 492 24.31 19.16 11.88
N LYS A 493 25.09 19.81 12.76
CA LYS A 493 26.56 19.71 12.71
C LYS A 493 27.07 18.28 12.92
N GLU A 494 26.40 17.48 13.76
CA GLU A 494 26.74 16.06 13.94
C GLU A 494 26.37 15.23 12.68
N VAL A 495 25.25 15.53 12.04
CA VAL A 495 24.88 14.94 10.74
C VAL A 495 25.90 15.31 9.67
N ASN A 496 26.34 16.56 9.61
CA ASN A 496 27.36 17.03 8.67
C ASN A 496 28.68 16.26 8.77
N LYS A 497 29.05 15.75 9.92
CA LYS A 497 30.26 14.91 10.08
C LYS A 497 30.16 13.57 9.33
N LYS A 498 28.96 13.11 9.02
CA LYS A 498 28.69 11.87 8.25
C LYS A 498 28.60 12.13 6.75
N LEU A 499 28.57 13.39 6.34
CA LEU A 499 28.49 13.83 4.97
C LEU A 499 29.85 14.25 4.41
N THR A 500 30.02 14.14 3.10
CA THR A 500 31.15 14.79 2.43
C THR A 500 31.02 16.30 2.51
N SER A 501 32.14 17.02 2.59
CA SER A 501 32.17 18.45 2.87
C SER A 501 31.30 19.30 1.94
N TYR A 502 31.15 18.92 0.67
CA TYR A 502 30.34 19.64 -0.29
C TYR A 502 28.84 19.41 -0.10
N LYS A 503 28.41 18.34 0.59
CA LYS A 503 27.01 18.05 0.95
C LYS A 503 26.59 18.68 2.28
N ALA A 504 27.50 19.29 3.02
CA ALA A 504 27.22 19.80 4.36
C ALA A 504 26.15 20.89 4.34
N VAL A 505 25.15 20.78 5.23
CA VAL A 505 24.14 21.82 5.47
C VAL A 505 24.83 23.04 6.07
N LYS A 506 24.65 24.20 5.43
CA LYS A 506 25.30 25.47 5.79
C LYS A 506 24.33 26.48 6.42
N ALA A 507 23.04 26.26 6.34
CA ALA A 507 22.02 27.13 6.93
C ALA A 507 20.84 26.29 7.47
N LEU A 508 20.19 26.83 8.52
CA LEU A 508 19.00 26.26 9.14
C LEU A 508 17.87 27.28 9.12
N GLU A 509 16.69 26.82 8.73
CA GLU A 509 15.43 27.56 8.88
C GLU A 509 14.47 26.72 9.74
N ILE A 510 13.95 27.29 10.82
CA ILE A 510 12.88 26.67 11.59
C ILE A 510 11.55 27.03 10.94
N LYS A 511 10.73 26.01 10.68
CA LYS A 511 9.40 26.19 10.13
C LYS A 511 8.34 25.99 11.22
N GLU A 512 7.45 26.95 11.34
CA GLU A 512 6.25 26.82 12.13
C GLU A 512 5.16 26.08 11.35
N GLY A 513 4.40 25.22 12.03
CA GLY A 513 3.35 24.41 11.44
C GLY A 513 3.86 23.25 10.58
N GLU A 514 2.99 22.67 9.76
CA GLU A 514 3.32 21.49 8.93
C GLU A 514 3.75 21.89 7.52
N PHE A 515 4.54 21.03 6.86
CA PHE A 515 4.77 21.13 5.43
C PHE A 515 3.49 20.82 4.66
N GLU A 516 3.25 21.50 3.54
CA GLU A 516 2.17 21.15 2.64
C GLU A 516 2.52 19.85 1.90
N LYS A 517 1.63 18.84 2.01
CA LYS A 517 1.88 17.49 1.50
C LYS A 517 0.88 17.07 0.45
N THR A 518 1.28 16.05 -0.33
CA THR A 518 0.39 15.29 -1.19
C THR A 518 -0.45 14.31 -0.37
N SER A 519 -1.46 13.68 -1.00
CA SER A 519 -2.22 12.59 -0.38
C SER A 519 -1.37 11.36 -0.01
N THR A 520 -0.18 11.22 -0.62
CA THR A 520 0.84 10.20 -0.28
C THR A 520 1.87 10.70 0.74
N MET A 521 1.59 11.79 1.46
CA MET A 521 2.43 12.38 2.52
C MET A 521 3.80 12.93 2.05
N LYS A 522 4.00 13.14 0.74
CA LYS A 522 5.22 13.77 0.20
C LYS A 522 5.13 15.30 0.28
N ILE A 523 6.21 15.96 0.68
CA ILE A 523 6.29 17.43 0.78
C ILE A 523 6.18 18.04 -0.64
N LYS A 524 5.28 19.02 -0.80
CA LYS A 524 5.14 19.82 -2.03
C LYS A 524 6.21 20.90 -2.10
N ARG A 525 7.46 20.52 -2.41
CA ARG A 525 8.64 21.40 -2.40
C ARG A 525 8.41 22.71 -3.13
N TYR A 526 7.76 22.68 -4.31
CA TYR A 526 7.51 23.89 -5.10
C TYR A 526 6.66 24.94 -4.36
N LYS A 527 5.74 24.50 -3.51
CA LYS A 527 4.94 25.43 -2.67
C LYS A 527 5.73 25.96 -1.49
N GLU A 528 6.57 25.13 -0.91
CA GLU A 528 7.40 25.52 0.24
C GLU A 528 8.56 26.44 -0.17
N LEU A 529 9.05 26.36 -1.40
CA LEU A 529 10.12 27.20 -1.91
C LEU A 529 9.64 28.57 -2.44
N ASN A 530 8.35 28.70 -2.78
CA ASN A 530 7.74 29.91 -3.30
C ASN A 530 7.03 30.74 -2.21
N LYS A 531 7.08 30.32 -0.97
CA LYS A 531 6.65 31.08 0.21
C LYS A 531 7.85 31.81 0.80
#